data_21ea8134cac9de55bc7cef1b67e2411e
#
_entry.id   21ea8134cac9de55bc7cef1b67e2411e
#
_cell.length_a   1.000
_cell.length_b   1.000
_cell.length_c   1.000
_cell.angle_alpha   90.00
_cell.angle_beta   90.00
_cell.angle_gamma   90.00
#
_symmetry.space_group_name_H-M   'P 1'
#
loop_
_entity.id
_entity.type
_entity.pdbx_description
1 polymer ?
#
loop_
_entity_poly.entity_id
_entity_poly.type
_entity_poly.pdbx_seq_one_letter_code
_entity_poly.pdbx_strand_id
1 'polypeptide(L)'
;MDHSAILPNGKTFEFWEVPVTYKKEIHVNQNHPMADDANEGTLEKPLKTINAAAKLATAGSRVLIHGGEYRECVHPTAGGSSPENMVSFEAYGDDEVVIKASELVTDFNPSTGWRVQGNFKDEIDREKIRIWEYRLNPELFKGYNPFCAVNILHDRLFI
;
A
#
# COMPACT_ATOMS: atom_id res chain seq x y z
N MET A 1 -16.65 16.40 -21.33
CA MET A 1 -16.64 17.72 -20.65
C MET A 1 -15.37 18.41 -21.10
N ASP A 2 -15.50 19.62 -21.63
CA ASP A 2 -14.32 20.40 -22.03
C ASP A 2 -13.69 20.98 -20.75
N HIS A 3 -12.51 20.50 -20.38
CA HIS A 3 -11.76 20.92 -19.21
C HIS A 3 -10.69 21.97 -19.54
N SER A 4 -10.93 22.81 -20.56
CA SER A 4 -10.01 23.87 -20.89
C SER A 4 -9.94 24.90 -19.76
N ALA A 5 -8.80 24.99 -19.11
CA ALA A 5 -8.51 26.03 -18.12
C ALA A 5 -7.70 27.16 -18.80
N ILE A 6 -8.03 28.41 -18.49
CA ILE A 6 -7.27 29.56 -18.97
C ILE A 6 -6.22 29.93 -17.91
N LEU A 7 -4.96 29.95 -18.32
CA LEU A 7 -3.83 30.37 -17.49
C LEU A 7 -3.88 31.88 -17.20
N PRO A 8 -3.23 32.37 -16.12
CA PRO A 8 -3.17 33.81 -15.81
C PRO A 8 -2.59 34.69 -16.94
N ASN A 9 -1.84 34.11 -17.86
CA ASN A 9 -1.29 34.77 -19.04
C ASN A 9 -2.25 34.82 -20.24
N GLY A 10 -3.51 34.39 -20.06
CA GLY A 10 -4.55 34.34 -21.10
C GLY A 10 -4.43 33.21 -22.09
N LYS A 11 -3.46 32.30 -21.94
CA LYS A 11 -3.33 31.12 -22.80
C LYS A 11 -4.19 29.97 -22.25
N THR A 12 -4.77 29.19 -23.14
CA THR A 12 -5.45 27.96 -22.78
C THR A 12 -4.42 26.95 -22.28
N PHE A 13 -4.69 26.33 -21.12
CA PHE A 13 -3.92 25.19 -20.65
C PHE A 13 -4.37 23.97 -21.43
N GLU A 14 -3.47 23.42 -22.22
CA GLU A 14 -3.70 22.15 -22.90
C GLU A 14 -3.19 21.02 -22.00
N PHE A 15 -4.11 20.11 -21.66
CA PHE A 15 -3.71 18.89 -20.96
C PHE A 15 -2.83 18.07 -21.89
N TRP A 16 -1.68 17.66 -21.37
CA TRP A 16 -0.72 16.80 -22.09
C TRP A 16 -1.14 15.33 -22.13
N GLU A 17 -2.35 15.00 -21.73
CA GLU A 17 -2.87 13.63 -21.78
C GLU A 17 -3.05 13.20 -23.22
N VAL A 18 -2.18 12.30 -23.64
CA VAL A 18 -2.24 11.67 -24.95
C VAL A 18 -2.92 10.31 -24.76
N PRO A 19 -3.82 9.88 -25.68
CA PRO A 19 -4.38 8.54 -25.63
C PRO A 19 -3.28 7.47 -25.62
N VAL A 20 -3.23 6.68 -24.55
CA VAL A 20 -2.25 5.61 -24.40
C VAL A 20 -2.79 4.33 -25.05
N THR A 21 -1.96 3.68 -25.85
CA THR A 21 -2.28 2.36 -26.42
C THR A 21 -1.50 1.29 -25.67
N TYR A 22 -2.23 0.45 -24.94
CA TYR A 22 -1.62 -0.66 -24.20
C TYR A 22 -1.43 -1.87 -25.10
N LYS A 23 -0.26 -2.51 -24.99
CA LYS A 23 0.13 -3.69 -25.76
C LYS A 23 0.03 -4.98 -24.94
N LYS A 24 0.01 -4.84 -23.62
CA LYS A 24 -0.01 -5.95 -22.66
C LYS A 24 -0.90 -5.59 -21.49
N GLU A 25 -1.80 -6.49 -21.14
CA GLU A 25 -2.56 -6.43 -19.89
C GLU A 25 -2.01 -7.45 -18.90
N ILE A 26 -1.93 -7.05 -17.65
CA ILE A 26 -1.45 -7.87 -16.54
C ILE A 26 -2.48 -7.80 -15.44
N HIS A 27 -3.10 -8.93 -15.11
CA HIS A 27 -4.11 -9.02 -14.08
C HIS A 27 -3.50 -9.38 -12.71
N VAL A 28 -3.95 -8.66 -11.69
CA VAL A 28 -3.64 -8.92 -10.28
C VAL A 28 -4.95 -9.23 -9.56
N ASN A 29 -5.07 -10.39 -8.95
CA ASN A 29 -6.25 -10.78 -8.19
C ASN A 29 -5.87 -11.72 -7.05
N GLN A 30 -5.61 -11.17 -5.85
CA GLN A 30 -5.21 -11.95 -4.68
C GLN A 30 -6.25 -13.00 -4.23
N ASN A 31 -7.53 -12.80 -4.59
CA ASN A 31 -8.64 -13.66 -4.18
C ASN A 31 -8.95 -14.75 -5.21
N HIS A 32 -8.28 -14.77 -6.36
CA HIS A 32 -8.51 -15.78 -7.38
C HIS A 32 -7.90 -17.12 -6.97
N PRO A 33 -8.60 -18.26 -7.17
CA PRO A 33 -8.10 -19.57 -6.75
C PRO A 33 -6.75 -19.99 -7.37
N MET A 34 -6.46 -19.45 -8.56
CA MET A 34 -5.22 -19.70 -9.29
C MET A 34 -4.20 -18.57 -9.17
N ALA A 35 -4.41 -17.61 -8.23
CA ALA A 35 -3.50 -16.50 -8.06
C ALA A 35 -2.13 -16.97 -7.52
N ASP A 36 -1.09 -16.64 -8.24
CA ASP A 36 0.29 -16.93 -7.86
C ASP A 36 1.23 -15.89 -8.50
N ASP A 37 2.23 -15.43 -7.77
CA ASP A 37 3.20 -14.46 -8.28
C ASP A 37 4.20 -15.05 -9.30
N ALA A 38 4.19 -16.35 -9.49
CA ALA A 38 4.89 -17.04 -10.57
C ALA A 38 4.10 -17.11 -11.88
N ASN A 39 2.84 -16.69 -11.89
CA ASN A 39 1.99 -16.66 -13.09
C ASN A 39 2.42 -15.56 -14.07
N GLU A 40 1.88 -15.63 -15.29
CA GLU A 40 2.09 -14.63 -16.33
C GLU A 40 1.21 -13.38 -16.18
N GLY A 41 0.23 -13.41 -15.28
CA GLY A 41 -0.72 -12.32 -15.05
C GLY A 41 -1.85 -12.26 -16.06
N THR A 42 -2.33 -13.40 -16.55
CA THR A 42 -3.54 -13.47 -17.37
C THR A 42 -4.80 -13.42 -16.48
N LEU A 43 -5.96 -13.21 -17.08
CA LEU A 43 -7.24 -13.21 -16.35
C LEU A 43 -7.50 -14.54 -15.61
N GLU A 44 -7.16 -15.66 -16.25
CA GLU A 44 -7.35 -17.03 -15.71
C GLU A 44 -6.26 -17.43 -14.70
N LYS A 45 -5.07 -16.85 -14.84
CA LYS A 45 -3.92 -17.07 -13.96
C LYS A 45 -3.31 -15.72 -13.55
N PRO A 46 -4.02 -14.96 -12.70
CA PRO A 46 -3.55 -13.65 -12.29
C PRO A 46 -2.38 -13.76 -11.32
N LEU A 47 -1.68 -12.66 -11.17
CA LEU A 47 -0.71 -12.48 -10.11
C LEU A 47 -1.44 -12.26 -8.78
N LYS A 48 -0.78 -12.59 -7.70
CA LYS A 48 -1.32 -12.42 -6.35
C LYS A 48 -1.05 -11.02 -5.79
N THR A 49 0.11 -10.44 -6.11
CA THR A 49 0.55 -9.15 -5.58
C THR A 49 0.73 -8.11 -6.68
N ILE A 50 0.51 -6.84 -6.34
CA ILE A 50 0.75 -5.72 -7.26
C ILE A 50 2.25 -5.59 -7.53
N ASN A 51 3.12 -5.89 -6.55
CA ASN A 51 4.56 -5.87 -6.74
C ASN A 51 5.07 -6.89 -7.75
N ALA A 52 4.45 -8.06 -7.85
CA ALA A 52 4.78 -9.02 -8.89
C ALA A 52 4.43 -8.45 -10.27
N ALA A 53 3.26 -7.82 -10.41
CA ALA A 53 2.89 -7.14 -11.65
C ALA A 53 3.84 -5.97 -11.98
N ALA A 54 4.24 -5.20 -10.98
CA ALA A 54 5.16 -4.09 -11.14
C ALA A 54 6.54 -4.52 -11.68
N LYS A 55 7.00 -5.72 -11.34
CA LYS A 55 8.24 -6.31 -11.88
C LYS A 55 8.08 -6.80 -13.32
N LEU A 56 6.89 -7.26 -13.70
CA LEU A 56 6.59 -7.75 -15.05
C LEU A 56 6.19 -6.64 -16.03
N ALA A 57 5.75 -5.50 -15.51
CA ALA A 57 5.31 -4.37 -16.32
C ALA A 57 6.50 -3.76 -17.08
N THR A 58 6.25 -3.43 -18.34
CA THR A 58 7.17 -2.73 -19.22
C THR A 58 6.40 -1.61 -19.91
N ALA A 59 7.08 -0.72 -20.63
CA ALA A 59 6.42 0.34 -21.38
C ALA A 59 5.31 -0.21 -22.29
N GLY A 60 4.11 0.38 -22.19
CA GLY A 60 2.89 -0.08 -22.86
C GLY A 60 2.14 -1.19 -22.11
N SER A 61 2.48 -1.48 -20.85
CA SER A 61 1.72 -2.41 -20.00
C SER A 61 0.61 -1.68 -19.26
N ARG A 62 -0.54 -2.35 -19.15
CA ARG A 62 -1.67 -1.98 -18.31
C ARG A 62 -1.84 -3.02 -17.21
N VAL A 63 -1.66 -2.62 -15.98
CA VAL A 63 -1.86 -3.49 -14.81
C VAL A 63 -3.28 -3.28 -14.30
N LEU A 64 -4.09 -4.33 -14.36
CA LEU A 64 -5.49 -4.36 -13.97
C LEU A 64 -5.63 -5.06 -12.63
N ILE A 65 -5.94 -4.31 -11.58
CA ILE A 65 -5.98 -4.78 -10.20
C ILE A 65 -7.43 -5.04 -9.84
N HIS A 66 -7.74 -6.29 -9.50
CA HIS A 66 -9.06 -6.70 -9.05
C HIS A 66 -9.30 -6.30 -7.60
N GLY A 67 -10.58 -6.22 -7.22
CA GLY A 67 -11.03 -5.75 -5.92
C GLY A 67 -10.41 -6.50 -4.76
N GLY A 68 -10.02 -5.73 -3.74
CA GLY A 68 -9.43 -6.29 -2.53
C GLY A 68 -8.55 -5.29 -1.77
N GLU A 69 -8.08 -5.75 -0.62
CA GLU A 69 -7.18 -5.00 0.24
C GLU A 69 -5.75 -5.55 0.12
N TYR A 70 -4.89 -4.81 -0.56
CA TYR A 70 -3.50 -5.17 -0.81
C TYR A 70 -2.59 -4.50 0.23
N ARG A 71 -1.93 -5.31 1.07
CA ARG A 71 -0.99 -4.83 2.09
C ARG A 71 0.42 -4.95 1.57
N GLU A 72 0.84 -3.96 0.82
CA GLU A 72 2.15 -3.95 0.19
C GLU A 72 2.63 -2.53 -0.13
N CYS A 73 3.93 -2.37 -0.23
CA CYS A 73 4.57 -1.17 -0.77
C CYS A 73 4.91 -1.44 -2.24
N VAL A 74 4.20 -0.79 -3.15
CA VAL A 74 4.35 -1.05 -4.58
C VAL A 74 5.58 -0.32 -5.12
N HIS A 75 6.48 -1.06 -5.75
CA HIS A 75 7.72 -0.54 -6.36
C HIS A 75 7.74 -0.81 -7.87
N PRO A 76 7.20 0.08 -8.70
CA PRO A 76 7.33 -0.04 -10.14
C PRO A 76 8.80 0.05 -10.56
N THR A 77 9.27 -0.94 -11.32
CA THR A 77 10.66 -1.01 -11.81
C THR A 77 10.81 -0.46 -13.22
N ALA A 78 9.73 -0.32 -13.95
CA ALA A 78 9.70 0.24 -15.29
C ALA A 78 8.71 1.40 -15.40
N GLY A 79 9.01 2.35 -16.25
CA GLY A 79 8.12 3.44 -16.64
C GLY A 79 7.73 3.36 -18.11
N GLY A 80 7.01 4.40 -18.58
CA GLY A 80 6.75 4.58 -20.00
C GLY A 80 8.00 4.97 -20.78
N SER A 81 7.97 4.76 -22.10
CA SER A 81 9.04 5.17 -23.02
C SER A 81 8.68 6.42 -23.82
N SER A 82 7.40 6.76 -23.89
CA SER A 82 6.86 7.98 -24.50
C SER A 82 5.47 8.26 -23.91
N PRO A 83 4.87 9.45 -24.13
CA PRO A 83 3.52 9.76 -23.67
C PRO A 83 2.45 8.75 -24.14
N GLU A 84 2.61 8.17 -25.32
CA GLU A 84 1.68 7.19 -25.91
C GLU A 84 1.96 5.75 -25.45
N ASN A 85 3.10 5.53 -24.79
CA ASN A 85 3.57 4.19 -24.40
C ASN A 85 3.92 4.15 -22.91
N MET A 86 2.94 4.49 -22.09
CA MET A 86 3.06 4.55 -20.63
C MET A 86 2.81 3.18 -19.99
N VAL A 87 3.10 3.08 -18.69
CA VAL A 87 2.64 2.00 -17.83
C VAL A 87 1.51 2.54 -16.98
N SER A 88 0.38 1.83 -16.90
CA SER A 88 -0.71 2.17 -15.98
C SER A 88 -0.94 1.09 -14.94
N PHE A 89 -1.44 1.53 -13.79
CA PHE A 89 -1.96 0.70 -12.72
C PHE A 89 -3.37 1.19 -12.42
N GLU A 90 -4.36 0.36 -12.67
CA GLU A 90 -5.76 0.73 -12.64
C GLU A 90 -6.58 -0.33 -11.92
N ALA A 91 -7.70 0.06 -11.32
CA ALA A 91 -8.70 -0.90 -10.87
C ALA A 91 -9.32 -1.60 -12.09
N TYR A 92 -9.63 -2.88 -11.94
CA TYR A 92 -10.35 -3.64 -12.96
C TYR A 92 -11.82 -3.24 -12.95
N GLY A 93 -12.28 -2.61 -14.01
CA GLY A 93 -13.66 -2.11 -14.10
C GLY A 93 -13.97 -1.11 -12.97
N ASP A 94 -15.04 -1.40 -12.22
CA ASP A 94 -15.47 -0.60 -11.07
C ASP A 94 -15.07 -1.23 -9.73
N ASP A 95 -14.08 -2.10 -9.72
CA ASP A 95 -13.62 -2.80 -8.52
C ASP A 95 -13.03 -1.84 -7.48
N GLU A 96 -13.39 -2.04 -6.20
CA GLU A 96 -12.80 -1.30 -5.10
C GLU A 96 -11.43 -1.90 -4.73
N VAL A 97 -10.38 -1.14 -5.00
CA VAL A 97 -8.99 -1.52 -4.71
C VAL A 97 -8.43 -0.63 -3.61
N VAL A 98 -8.01 -1.24 -2.51
CA VAL A 98 -7.43 -0.53 -1.37
C VAL A 98 -5.98 -1.00 -1.16
N ILE A 99 -5.02 -0.08 -1.28
CA ILE A 99 -3.60 -0.37 -1.01
C ILE A 99 -3.26 0.20 0.37
N LYS A 100 -2.77 -0.64 1.27
CA LYS A 100 -2.40 -0.26 2.64
C LYS A 100 -0.93 -0.55 2.92
N ALA A 101 -0.21 0.45 3.38
CA ALA A 101 1.17 0.31 3.86
C ALA A 101 1.22 -0.06 5.36
N SER A 102 0.26 -0.84 5.83
CA SER A 102 0.15 -1.26 7.23
C SER A 102 0.02 -2.78 7.33
N GLU A 103 0.58 -3.36 8.37
CA GLU A 103 0.43 -4.77 8.67
C GLU A 103 -0.81 -5.01 9.55
N LEU A 104 -1.40 -6.18 9.38
CA LEU A 104 -2.49 -6.62 10.25
C LEU A 104 -1.89 -7.24 11.52
N VAL A 105 -2.18 -6.61 12.65
CA VAL A 105 -1.75 -7.12 13.96
C VAL A 105 -2.91 -7.85 14.61
N THR A 106 -2.78 -9.17 14.78
CA THR A 106 -3.82 -10.04 15.35
C THR A 106 -3.37 -10.74 16.64
N ASP A 107 -2.06 -10.89 16.85
CA ASP A 107 -1.49 -11.74 17.91
C ASP A 107 -1.21 -10.92 19.17
N PHE A 108 -2.22 -10.22 19.67
CA PHE A 108 -2.12 -9.54 20.95
C PHE A 108 -2.19 -10.52 22.11
N ASN A 109 -1.28 -10.37 23.07
CA ASN A 109 -1.25 -11.14 24.29
C ASN A 109 -1.47 -10.24 25.51
N PRO A 110 -2.12 -10.73 26.57
CA PRO A 110 -2.19 -9.98 27.82
C PRO A 110 -0.79 -9.73 28.37
N SER A 111 -0.43 -8.47 28.61
CA SER A 111 0.85 -8.13 29.20
C SER A 111 0.86 -8.45 30.70
N THR A 112 1.86 -9.21 31.14
CA THR A 112 2.06 -9.56 32.57
C THR A 112 3.14 -8.71 33.23
N GLY A 113 3.93 -7.97 32.46
CA GLY A 113 5.11 -7.24 32.94
C GLY A 113 4.91 -5.75 33.18
N TRP A 114 3.72 -5.21 32.93
CA TRP A 114 3.49 -3.78 33.05
C TRP A 114 3.39 -3.33 34.53
N ARG A 115 3.89 -2.13 34.78
CA ARG A 115 3.76 -1.45 36.06
C ARG A 115 3.30 -0.03 35.84
N VAL A 116 2.31 0.42 36.60
CA VAL A 116 1.95 1.83 36.66
C VAL A 116 3.03 2.55 37.49
N GLN A 117 3.80 3.42 36.84
CA GLN A 117 4.74 4.32 37.50
C GLN A 117 4.11 5.71 37.60
N GLY A 118 3.97 6.24 38.80
CA GLY A 118 3.49 7.58 39.05
C GLY A 118 2.58 7.67 40.28
N ASN A 119 2.46 8.89 40.84
CA ASN A 119 1.54 9.20 41.91
C ASN A 119 0.17 9.53 41.31
N PHE A 120 -0.55 8.53 40.87
CA PHE A 120 -1.96 8.71 40.54
C PHE A 120 -2.74 8.73 41.87
N LYS A 121 -3.32 9.88 42.21
CA LYS A 121 -4.09 10.08 43.45
C LYS A 121 -5.43 9.35 43.44
N ASP A 122 -5.91 8.92 42.31
CA ASP A 122 -7.16 8.18 42.20
C ASP A 122 -6.88 6.69 42.14
N GLU A 123 -7.65 5.92 42.86
CA GLU A 123 -7.61 4.46 42.87
C GLU A 123 -7.93 3.95 41.46
N ILE A 124 -6.91 3.81 40.63
CA ILE A 124 -7.04 3.06 39.38
C ILE A 124 -7.23 1.61 39.79
N ASP A 125 -8.43 1.11 39.55
CA ASP A 125 -8.76 -0.30 39.79
C ASP A 125 -7.92 -1.17 38.84
N ARG A 126 -6.74 -1.58 39.35
CA ARG A 126 -5.76 -2.34 38.56
C ARG A 126 -6.29 -3.68 38.07
N GLU A 127 -7.35 -4.21 38.71
CA GLU A 127 -8.00 -5.45 38.29
C GLU A 127 -8.84 -5.28 37.02
N LYS A 128 -9.26 -4.05 36.76
CA LYS A 128 -10.06 -3.71 35.56
C LYS A 128 -9.24 -3.27 34.37
N ILE A 129 -7.97 -2.88 34.58
CA ILE A 129 -7.10 -2.45 33.48
C ILE A 129 -6.40 -3.67 32.91
N ARG A 130 -6.65 -3.95 31.63
CA ARG A 130 -5.94 -4.97 30.88
C ARG A 130 -5.10 -4.30 29.81
N ILE A 131 -3.78 -4.47 29.88
CA ILE A 131 -2.83 -4.04 28.87
C ILE A 131 -2.54 -5.24 27.97
N TRP A 132 -2.64 -5.01 26.68
CA TRP A 132 -2.31 -5.99 25.66
C TRP A 132 -0.96 -5.61 25.06
N GLU A 133 -0.12 -6.58 24.80
CA GLU A 133 1.16 -6.38 24.12
C GLU A 133 1.22 -7.19 22.84
N TYR A 134 1.88 -6.61 21.85
CA TYR A 134 2.24 -7.27 20.62
C TYR A 134 3.75 -7.20 20.43
N ARG A 135 4.38 -8.32 20.12
CA ARG A 135 5.80 -8.35 19.81
C ARG A 135 6.00 -8.07 18.33
N LEU A 136 6.52 -6.90 18.01
CA LEU A 136 6.82 -6.53 16.63
C LEU A 136 7.78 -7.55 15.99
N ASN A 137 7.43 -7.99 14.78
CA ASN A 137 8.32 -8.84 14.00
C ASN A 137 9.44 -7.97 13.40
N PRO A 138 10.72 -8.16 13.81
CA PRO A 138 11.83 -7.33 13.32
C PRO A 138 12.10 -7.52 11.82
N GLU A 139 11.65 -8.63 11.23
CA GLU A 139 11.83 -8.91 9.80
C GLU A 139 11.05 -7.95 8.91
N LEU A 140 9.94 -7.36 9.42
CA LEU A 140 9.15 -6.35 8.71
C LEU A 140 9.90 -5.01 8.57
N PHE A 141 10.95 -4.80 9.38
CA PHE A 141 11.67 -3.53 9.47
C PHE A 141 13.14 -3.65 9.02
N LYS A 142 13.45 -4.60 8.16
CA LYS A 142 14.82 -4.76 7.64
C LYS A 142 15.33 -3.47 6.98
N GLY A 143 16.42 -2.94 7.49
CA GLY A 143 17.05 -1.73 6.97
C GLY A 143 16.39 -0.41 7.37
N TYR A 144 15.29 -0.44 8.10
CA TYR A 144 14.59 0.74 8.59
C TYR A 144 13.96 0.49 9.95
N ASN A 145 14.26 1.34 10.94
CA ASN A 145 13.58 1.31 12.22
C ASN A 145 12.64 2.52 12.32
N PRO A 146 11.33 2.32 12.19
CA PRO A 146 10.36 3.42 12.23
C PRO A 146 10.32 4.15 13.59
N PHE A 147 10.84 3.52 14.63
CA PHE A 147 10.85 4.09 15.99
C PHE A 147 12.09 4.94 16.28
N CYS A 148 13.14 4.91 15.45
CA CYS A 148 14.33 5.74 15.64
C CYS A 148 14.01 7.23 15.67
N ALA A 149 13.10 7.69 14.82
CA ALA A 149 12.70 9.09 14.75
C ALA A 149 11.92 9.55 16.00
N VAL A 150 11.17 8.64 16.62
CA VAL A 150 10.39 8.92 17.83
C VAL A 150 11.30 9.04 19.05
N ASN A 151 12.34 8.20 19.14
CA ASN A 151 13.32 8.25 20.22
C ASN A 151 14.17 9.54 20.21
N ILE A 152 14.34 10.17 19.05
CA ILE A 152 15.06 11.44 18.95
C ILE A 152 14.24 12.61 19.51
N LEU A 153 12.90 12.53 19.40
CA LEU A 153 12.03 13.63 19.78
C LEU A 153 11.41 13.49 21.18
N HIS A 154 11.20 12.27 21.63
CA HIS A 154 10.59 11.99 22.93
C HIS A 154 11.11 10.67 23.51
N ASP A 155 11.53 10.69 24.77
CA ASP A 155 12.00 9.51 25.50
C ASP A 155 10.91 8.45 25.75
N ARG A 156 9.69 8.65 25.26
CA ARG A 156 8.56 7.75 25.52
C ARG A 156 7.64 7.69 24.32
N LEU A 157 7.38 6.49 23.86
CA LEU A 157 6.31 6.19 22.93
C LEU A 157 5.09 5.72 23.73
N PHE A 158 3.98 6.43 23.62
CA PHE A 158 2.67 5.97 24.09
C PHE A 158 1.88 5.51 22.86
N ILE A 159 1.49 4.26 22.86
CA ILE A 159 0.57 3.66 21.89
C ILE A 159 -0.76 3.44 22.58
#